data_34df88a88de0a06b23109366a7a3020a
#
_entry.id   34df88a88de0a06b23109366a7a3020a
#
_cell.length_a   1.000
_cell.length_b   1.000
_cell.length_c   1.000
_cell.angle_alpha   90.00
_cell.angle_beta   90.00
_cell.angle_gamma   90.00
#
_symmetry.space_group_name_H-M   'P 1'
#
loop_
_entity.id
_entity.type
_entity.pdbx_description
1 polymer ?
#
loop_
_entity_poly.entity_id
_entity_poly.type
_entity_poly.pdbx_seq_one_letter_code
_entity_poly.pdbx_strand_id
1 'polypeptide(L)'
;SPKTFDEYKNGMGRRALKSYLKYGYIPMEDSVMEAFHTHEQVSRTLEYAYDDYALAQAAKVLGKMDDYKLLMKRAANWRNVINPVTGWADGRYMNGKWLGNKDILTRVPFITEGAAIHYSFYVPHDVYGLIKVMGGKDKYVSKLDYLFGISSALGDSAFTKSYYWHGNEPCHQIPYMYAYAGEPWKTQRIVRHILDNEYLDVPGGLSGNDDAGQMSAWYMFSAMGFYPVCPASQYYVIGTPTFKKVTIGNFVIETENVSDKNFYIQSATYNGKPYTHNYITHEMVKGDGVLKFVMGPNPNKNWGSASNDCPPDLMK
;
A
#
# COMPACT_ATOMS: atom_id res chain seq x y z
N SER A 1 -10.08 11.35 -21.05
CA SER A 1 -10.69 12.58 -20.54
C SER A 1 -12.14 12.64 -20.99
N PRO A 2 -13.07 13.10 -20.15
CA PRO A 2 -14.46 13.29 -20.57
C PRO A 2 -14.53 14.29 -21.72
N LYS A 3 -15.41 14.02 -22.70
CA LYS A 3 -15.58 14.84 -23.91
C LYS A 3 -16.65 15.93 -23.72
N THR A 4 -17.62 15.69 -22.84
CA THR A 4 -18.72 16.59 -22.54
C THR A 4 -18.74 16.97 -21.07
N PHE A 5 -19.47 18.03 -20.70
CA PHE A 5 -19.68 18.39 -19.30
C PHE A 5 -20.49 17.31 -18.55
N ASP A 6 -21.46 16.69 -19.20
CA ASP A 6 -22.24 15.60 -18.61
C ASP A 6 -21.36 14.38 -18.30
N GLU A 7 -20.47 13.96 -19.20
CA GLU A 7 -19.49 12.92 -18.93
C GLU A 7 -18.58 13.30 -17.75
N TYR A 8 -18.11 14.55 -17.70
CA TYR A 8 -17.30 15.07 -16.61
C TYR A 8 -18.04 15.04 -15.27
N LYS A 9 -19.28 15.52 -15.25
CA LYS A 9 -20.15 15.53 -14.08
C LYS A 9 -20.46 14.13 -13.56
N ASN A 10 -20.71 13.19 -14.47
CA ASN A 10 -20.98 11.78 -14.14
C ASN A 10 -19.73 10.93 -13.86
N GLY A 11 -18.56 11.54 -13.80
CA GLY A 11 -17.31 10.87 -13.40
C GLY A 11 -16.70 9.97 -14.48
N MET A 12 -17.11 10.11 -15.74
CA MET A 12 -16.56 9.33 -16.84
C MET A 12 -15.14 9.77 -17.18
N GLY A 13 -14.21 8.85 -17.22
CA GLY A 13 -12.79 9.11 -17.45
C GLY A 13 -12.13 9.84 -16.27
N ARG A 14 -10.94 10.42 -16.52
CA ARG A 14 -10.22 11.20 -15.50
C ARG A 14 -10.79 12.61 -15.40
N ARG A 15 -11.45 12.92 -14.29
CA ARG A 15 -11.87 14.28 -13.95
C ARG A 15 -10.67 15.17 -13.71
N ALA A 16 -10.83 16.49 -13.95
CA ALA A 16 -9.80 17.51 -13.74
C ALA A 16 -8.46 17.20 -14.44
N LEU A 17 -8.50 16.42 -15.53
CA LEU A 17 -7.29 16.01 -16.24
C LEU A 17 -6.48 17.22 -16.74
N LYS A 18 -7.14 18.30 -17.20
CA LYS A 18 -6.46 19.54 -17.63
C LYS A 18 -5.65 20.15 -16.50
N SER A 19 -6.21 20.24 -15.32
CA SER A 19 -5.55 20.75 -14.11
C SER A 19 -4.41 19.85 -13.68
N TYR A 20 -4.63 18.52 -13.66
CA TYR A 20 -3.61 17.54 -13.34
C TYR A 20 -2.41 17.62 -14.30
N LEU A 21 -2.66 17.76 -15.60
CA LEU A 21 -1.58 17.90 -16.60
C LEU A 21 -0.84 19.24 -16.50
N LYS A 22 -1.54 20.31 -16.12
CA LYS A 22 -0.98 21.66 -16.02
C LYS A 22 -0.14 21.85 -14.76
N TYR A 23 -0.66 21.42 -13.61
CA TYR A 23 -0.07 21.71 -12.29
C TYR A 23 0.70 20.50 -11.73
N GLY A 24 0.50 19.31 -12.27
CA GLY A 24 0.99 18.05 -11.67
C GLY A 24 0.19 17.61 -10.44
N TYR A 25 -0.96 18.21 -10.20
CA TYR A 25 -1.94 17.86 -9.16
C TYR A 25 -3.28 18.49 -9.51
N ILE A 26 -4.33 18.09 -8.80
CA ILE A 26 -5.65 18.73 -8.91
C ILE A 26 -5.75 19.79 -7.80
N PRO A 27 -5.82 21.10 -8.18
CA PRO A 27 -5.90 22.19 -7.19
C PRO A 27 -7.23 22.19 -6.43
N MET A 28 -7.23 22.77 -5.23
CA MET A 28 -8.42 22.88 -4.38
C MET A 28 -9.56 23.67 -5.01
N GLU A 29 -9.25 24.56 -5.95
CA GLU A 29 -10.24 25.34 -6.69
C GLU A 29 -10.94 24.53 -7.82
N ASP A 30 -10.39 23.35 -8.19
CA ASP A 30 -10.99 22.50 -9.21
C ASP A 30 -12.04 21.57 -8.57
N SER A 31 -13.29 21.99 -8.60
CA SER A 31 -14.43 21.25 -8.05
C SER A 31 -15.65 21.37 -8.98
N VAL A 32 -16.54 20.38 -8.92
CA VAL A 32 -17.81 20.37 -9.66
C VAL A 32 -18.94 20.10 -8.70
N MET A 33 -19.58 21.16 -8.23
CA MET A 33 -20.60 21.12 -7.16
C MET A 33 -21.82 20.25 -7.48
N GLU A 34 -22.16 20.10 -8.76
CA GLU A 34 -23.33 19.35 -9.22
C GLU A 34 -23.04 17.89 -9.50
N ALA A 35 -21.76 17.46 -9.38
CA ALA A 35 -21.34 16.09 -9.64
C ALA A 35 -21.39 15.25 -8.39
N PHE A 36 -21.64 13.95 -8.54
CA PHE A 36 -21.26 12.98 -7.54
C PHE A 36 -19.75 13.03 -7.33
N HIS A 37 -19.28 13.03 -6.09
CA HIS A 37 -17.87 13.27 -5.77
C HIS A 37 -17.34 14.62 -6.30
N THR A 38 -17.78 15.69 -5.69
CA THR A 38 -17.56 17.07 -6.17
C THR A 38 -16.13 17.57 -6.00
N HIS A 39 -15.42 17.07 -5.01
CA HIS A 39 -14.07 17.50 -4.62
C HIS A 39 -13.02 16.41 -4.90
N GLU A 40 -12.44 15.82 -3.89
CA GLU A 40 -11.51 14.68 -3.95
C GLU A 40 -10.19 14.96 -4.68
N GLN A 41 -9.72 16.20 -4.63
CA GLN A 41 -8.55 16.66 -5.37
C GLN A 41 -7.27 15.89 -5.00
N VAL A 42 -7.10 15.59 -3.70
CA VAL A 42 -5.90 14.94 -3.17
C VAL A 42 -5.91 13.46 -3.52
N SER A 43 -6.98 12.73 -3.17
CA SER A 43 -7.08 11.30 -3.46
C SER A 43 -6.96 11.01 -4.95
N ARG A 44 -7.65 11.79 -5.82
CA ARG A 44 -7.52 11.64 -7.27
C ARG A 44 -6.11 11.90 -7.79
N THR A 45 -5.40 12.87 -7.22
CA THR A 45 -4.00 13.11 -7.61
C THR A 45 -3.13 11.90 -7.29
N LEU A 46 -3.33 11.26 -6.13
CA LEU A 46 -2.62 10.04 -5.72
C LEU A 46 -2.97 8.86 -6.64
N GLU A 47 -4.26 8.64 -6.90
CA GLU A 47 -4.76 7.59 -7.81
C GLU A 47 -4.19 7.76 -9.22
N TYR A 48 -4.27 8.97 -9.78
CA TYR A 48 -3.78 9.24 -11.14
C TYR A 48 -2.26 9.07 -11.26
N ALA A 49 -1.52 9.35 -10.20
CA ALA A 49 -0.07 9.09 -10.17
C ALA A 49 0.24 7.59 -10.22
N TYR A 50 -0.54 6.78 -9.49
CA TYR A 50 -0.42 5.32 -9.55
C TYR A 50 -0.88 4.74 -10.90
N ASP A 51 -2.00 5.22 -11.45
CA ASP A 51 -2.47 4.84 -12.79
C ASP A 51 -1.42 5.15 -13.87
N ASP A 52 -0.78 6.32 -13.78
CA ASP A 52 0.28 6.71 -14.74
C ASP A 52 1.48 5.78 -14.60
N TYR A 53 1.83 5.33 -13.38
CA TYR A 53 2.86 4.30 -13.19
C TYR A 53 2.46 2.96 -13.83
N ALA A 54 1.24 2.49 -13.58
CA ALA A 54 0.75 1.23 -14.14
C ALA A 54 0.73 1.26 -15.68
N LEU A 55 0.25 2.37 -16.24
CA LEU A 55 0.24 2.57 -17.70
C LEU A 55 1.66 2.69 -18.27
N ALA A 56 2.60 3.27 -17.52
CA ALA A 56 4.01 3.30 -17.91
C ALA A 56 4.58 1.89 -18.05
N GLN A 57 4.27 0.96 -17.13
CA GLN A 57 4.74 -0.42 -17.26
C GLN A 57 4.19 -1.10 -18.51
N ALA A 58 2.92 -0.87 -18.85
CA ALA A 58 2.33 -1.36 -20.08
C ALA A 58 3.02 -0.74 -21.33
N ALA A 59 3.28 0.55 -21.32
CA ALA A 59 3.99 1.24 -22.40
C ALA A 59 5.41 0.67 -22.60
N LYS A 60 6.12 0.37 -21.51
CA LYS A 60 7.43 -0.27 -21.53
C LYS A 60 7.41 -1.63 -22.21
N VAL A 61 6.45 -2.49 -21.83
CA VAL A 61 6.27 -3.83 -22.42
C VAL A 61 5.94 -3.75 -23.91
N LEU A 62 5.19 -2.73 -24.34
CA LEU A 62 4.83 -2.49 -25.74
C LEU A 62 5.91 -1.74 -26.53
N GLY A 63 7.08 -1.46 -25.94
CA GLY A 63 8.18 -0.73 -26.60
C GLY A 63 7.91 0.76 -26.82
N LYS A 64 6.85 1.34 -26.24
CA LYS A 64 6.48 2.75 -26.37
C LYS A 64 7.26 3.62 -25.38
N MET A 65 8.55 3.79 -25.62
CA MET A 65 9.48 4.37 -24.63
C MET A 65 9.25 5.86 -24.36
N ASP A 66 8.72 6.63 -25.29
CA ASP A 66 8.40 8.04 -25.04
C ASP A 66 7.18 8.18 -24.13
N ASP A 67 6.14 7.35 -24.35
CA ASP A 67 5.00 7.25 -23.42
C ASP A 67 5.45 6.78 -22.04
N TYR A 68 6.33 5.77 -21.97
CA TYR A 68 6.91 5.29 -20.72
C TYR A 68 7.57 6.43 -19.93
N LYS A 69 8.46 7.20 -20.55
CA LYS A 69 9.16 8.32 -19.91
C LYS A 69 8.20 9.39 -19.42
N LEU A 70 7.22 9.75 -20.26
CA LEU A 70 6.21 10.76 -19.91
C LEU A 70 5.37 10.32 -18.72
N LEU A 71 4.90 9.07 -18.72
CA LEU A 71 4.06 8.51 -17.67
C LEU A 71 4.84 8.31 -16.36
N MET A 72 6.09 7.84 -16.40
CA MET A 72 6.97 7.77 -15.23
C MET A 72 7.20 9.15 -14.58
N LYS A 73 7.33 10.20 -15.38
CA LYS A 73 7.39 11.57 -14.86
C LYS A 73 6.11 11.95 -14.12
N ARG A 74 4.93 11.59 -14.65
CA ARG A 74 3.64 11.85 -14.02
C ARG A 74 3.40 10.99 -12.80
N ALA A 75 3.90 9.76 -12.78
CA ALA A 75 3.86 8.88 -11.62
C ALA A 75 4.48 9.53 -10.36
N ALA A 76 5.37 10.49 -10.51
CA ALA A 76 5.93 11.27 -9.41
C ALA A 76 5.01 12.39 -8.88
N ASN A 77 3.87 12.64 -9.50
CA ASN A 77 2.96 13.75 -9.17
C ASN A 77 2.32 13.63 -7.76
N TRP A 78 2.27 12.44 -7.17
CA TRP A 78 1.84 12.22 -5.80
C TRP A 78 2.56 13.13 -4.80
N ARG A 79 3.82 13.53 -5.08
CA ARG A 79 4.62 14.44 -4.25
C ARG A 79 4.00 15.82 -4.09
N ASN A 80 3.15 16.22 -5.04
CA ASN A 80 2.51 17.53 -5.03
C ASN A 80 1.37 17.65 -4.03
N VAL A 81 0.90 16.53 -3.46
CA VAL A 81 -0.19 16.48 -2.48
C VAL A 81 0.21 15.83 -1.16
N ILE A 82 1.48 15.47 -0.98
CA ILE A 82 2.04 15.14 0.33
C ILE A 82 2.84 16.36 0.80
N ASN A 83 2.35 17.00 1.86
CA ASN A 83 2.99 18.20 2.40
C ASN A 83 4.34 17.85 3.05
N PRO A 84 5.49 18.32 2.53
CA PRO A 84 6.80 17.91 3.02
C PRO A 84 7.12 18.38 4.44
N VAL A 85 6.38 19.39 4.94
CA VAL A 85 6.55 19.89 6.32
C VAL A 85 5.94 18.93 7.33
N THR A 86 4.74 18.40 7.01
CA THR A 86 3.99 17.50 7.92
C THR A 86 4.21 16.03 7.60
N GLY A 87 4.52 15.71 6.33
CA GLY A 87 4.59 14.36 5.79
C GLY A 87 3.20 13.71 5.64
N TRP A 88 2.11 14.49 5.63
CA TRP A 88 0.74 14.02 5.46
C TRP A 88 0.13 14.55 4.16
N ALA A 89 -0.86 13.83 3.65
CA ALA A 89 -1.66 14.28 2.52
C ALA A 89 -2.39 15.59 2.84
N ASP A 90 -2.32 16.56 1.95
CA ASP A 90 -2.86 17.90 2.15
C ASP A 90 -3.31 18.51 0.82
N GLY A 91 -4.33 19.36 0.88
CA GLY A 91 -4.80 20.12 -0.26
C GLY A 91 -3.79 21.18 -0.71
N ARG A 92 -3.81 21.51 -2.01
CA ARG A 92 -2.93 22.52 -2.58
C ARG A 92 -3.68 23.41 -3.56
N TYR A 93 -3.50 24.73 -3.45
CA TYR A 93 -4.13 25.74 -4.29
C TYR A 93 -3.38 25.93 -5.62
N MET A 94 -4.03 26.52 -6.64
CA MET A 94 -3.41 26.84 -7.95
C MET A 94 -2.15 27.68 -7.83
N ASN A 95 -2.05 28.52 -6.81
CA ASN A 95 -0.88 29.33 -6.53
C ASN A 95 0.27 28.56 -5.84
N GLY A 96 0.12 27.25 -5.63
CA GLY A 96 1.09 26.37 -5.01
C GLY A 96 1.11 26.38 -3.48
N LYS A 97 0.28 27.18 -2.81
CA LYS A 97 0.18 27.18 -1.34
C LYS A 97 -0.56 25.93 -0.86
N TRP A 98 -0.13 25.41 0.28
CA TRP A 98 -0.80 24.32 0.96
C TRP A 98 -2.05 24.81 1.68
N LEU A 99 -3.10 23.98 1.73
CA LEU A 99 -4.29 24.24 2.54
C LEU A 99 -3.94 24.31 4.03
N GLY A 100 -3.00 23.49 4.46
CA GLY A 100 -2.53 23.45 5.84
C GLY A 100 -3.49 22.69 6.75
N ASN A 101 -4.03 21.57 6.29
CA ASN A 101 -4.89 20.72 7.09
C ASN A 101 -4.15 20.22 8.34
N LYS A 102 -4.66 20.59 9.52
CA LYS A 102 -4.11 20.21 10.83
C LYS A 102 -4.76 18.96 11.40
N ASP A 103 -5.99 18.66 11.00
CA ASP A 103 -6.71 17.47 11.43
C ASP A 103 -6.56 16.36 10.39
N ILE A 104 -5.66 15.43 10.67
CA ILE A 104 -5.37 14.29 9.80
C ILE A 104 -6.33 13.11 10.02
N LEU A 105 -7.15 13.14 11.06
CA LEU A 105 -8.02 12.03 11.48
C LEU A 105 -9.45 12.17 10.96
N THR A 106 -9.92 13.38 10.73
CA THR A 106 -11.28 13.63 10.26
C THR A 106 -11.37 13.50 8.74
N ARG A 107 -12.49 12.92 8.28
CA ARG A 107 -12.85 12.89 6.85
C ARG A 107 -12.97 14.31 6.31
N VAL A 108 -12.40 14.53 5.14
CA VAL A 108 -12.37 15.82 4.46
C VAL A 108 -12.83 15.69 3.01
N PRO A 109 -13.50 16.71 2.41
CA PRO A 109 -14.05 16.59 1.07
C PRO A 109 -13.02 16.36 -0.05
N PHE A 110 -11.77 16.74 0.16
CA PHE A 110 -10.70 16.58 -0.83
C PHE A 110 -10.03 15.21 -0.80
N ILE A 111 -10.53 14.29 0.03
CA ILE A 111 -10.10 12.88 0.13
C ILE A 111 -11.35 11.99 0.04
N THR A 112 -11.34 11.04 -0.88
CA THR A 112 -12.42 10.08 -1.07
C THR A 112 -12.56 9.18 0.16
N GLU A 113 -13.74 9.16 0.78
CA GLU A 113 -14.16 8.22 1.83
C GLU A 113 -13.25 8.10 3.06
N GLY A 114 -12.16 8.82 3.11
CA GLY A 114 -11.15 8.69 4.15
C GLY A 114 -10.67 10.00 4.72
N ALA A 115 -9.63 9.93 5.52
CA ALA A 115 -8.90 11.03 6.12
C ALA A 115 -7.45 11.07 5.61
N ALA A 116 -6.74 12.16 5.89
CA ALA A 116 -5.36 12.33 5.46
C ALA A 116 -4.45 11.21 5.97
N ILE A 117 -4.69 10.71 7.20
CA ILE A 117 -3.92 9.61 7.79
C ILE A 117 -3.96 8.32 6.95
N HIS A 118 -5.08 8.03 6.27
CA HIS A 118 -5.25 6.85 5.42
C HIS A 118 -4.55 7.05 4.06
N TYR A 119 -4.92 8.11 3.35
CA TYR A 119 -4.43 8.35 1.99
C TYR A 119 -2.97 8.80 1.88
N SER A 120 -2.36 9.25 2.97
CA SER A 120 -0.93 9.61 2.97
C SER A 120 -0.02 8.44 2.60
N PHE A 121 -0.49 7.20 2.75
CA PHE A 121 0.24 5.99 2.41
C PHE A 121 -0.15 5.40 1.04
N TYR A 122 -1.09 6.03 0.32
CA TYR A 122 -1.48 5.56 -1.01
C TYR A 122 -0.48 5.98 -2.09
N VAL A 123 0.73 5.46 -1.96
CA VAL A 123 1.85 5.61 -2.91
C VAL A 123 2.54 4.26 -3.10
N PRO A 124 1.82 3.22 -3.59
CA PRO A 124 2.35 1.85 -3.63
C PRO A 124 3.52 1.68 -4.60
N HIS A 125 3.62 2.54 -5.61
CA HIS A 125 4.67 2.51 -6.64
C HIS A 125 5.96 3.25 -6.26
N ASP A 126 5.94 4.07 -5.19
CA ASP A 126 7.12 4.89 -4.79
C ASP A 126 7.25 4.98 -3.27
N VAL A 127 7.26 3.82 -2.60
CA VAL A 127 7.33 3.76 -1.13
C VAL A 127 8.63 4.39 -0.62
N TYR A 128 9.75 4.23 -1.32
CA TYR A 128 11.03 4.86 -0.92
C TYR A 128 10.99 6.38 -1.06
N GLY A 129 10.36 6.90 -2.12
CA GLY A 129 10.10 8.33 -2.23
C GLY A 129 9.22 8.85 -1.11
N LEU A 130 8.21 8.10 -0.71
CA LEU A 130 7.33 8.44 0.41
C LEU A 130 8.10 8.45 1.74
N ILE A 131 8.92 7.44 2.02
CA ILE A 131 9.81 7.40 3.19
C ILE A 131 10.67 8.67 3.25
N LYS A 132 11.24 9.08 2.11
CA LYS A 132 12.06 10.30 2.03
C LYS A 132 11.25 11.56 2.33
N VAL A 133 10.06 11.71 1.73
CA VAL A 133 9.20 12.90 1.94
C VAL A 133 8.68 12.96 3.36
N MET A 134 8.40 11.84 3.99
CA MET A 134 7.98 11.77 5.40
C MET A 134 9.12 12.02 6.40
N GLY A 135 10.34 12.25 5.92
CA GLY A 135 11.48 12.65 6.77
C GLY A 135 12.38 11.50 7.19
N GLY A 136 12.39 10.41 6.41
CA GLY A 136 13.26 9.24 6.60
C GLY A 136 12.57 8.08 7.31
N LYS A 137 13.30 6.96 7.40
CA LYS A 137 12.79 5.67 7.89
C LYS A 137 12.10 5.79 9.26
N ASP A 138 12.74 6.40 10.23
CA ASP A 138 12.23 6.42 11.62
C ASP A 138 10.91 7.21 11.73
N LYS A 139 10.82 8.36 11.06
CA LYS A 139 9.59 9.15 11.02
C LYS A 139 8.47 8.46 10.26
N TYR A 140 8.83 7.78 9.17
CA TYR A 140 7.88 6.98 8.40
C TYR A 140 7.31 5.83 9.24
N VAL A 141 8.18 5.05 9.90
CA VAL A 141 7.76 3.97 10.80
C VAL A 141 6.91 4.50 11.96
N SER A 142 7.31 5.63 12.56
CA SER A 142 6.51 6.27 13.63
C SER A 142 5.11 6.67 13.16
N LYS A 143 4.94 7.10 11.90
CA LYS A 143 3.63 7.41 11.33
C LYS A 143 2.78 6.16 11.09
N LEU A 144 3.38 5.06 10.63
CA LEU A 144 2.71 3.77 10.53
C LEU A 144 2.31 3.25 11.91
N ASP A 145 3.22 3.33 12.89
CA ASP A 145 2.94 2.92 14.28
C ASP A 145 1.77 3.73 14.87
N TYR A 146 1.71 5.02 14.59
CA TYR A 146 0.59 5.87 15.00
C TYR A 146 -0.74 5.44 14.34
N LEU A 147 -0.73 5.16 13.02
CA LEU A 147 -1.92 4.65 12.31
C LEU A 147 -2.44 3.34 12.90
N PHE A 148 -1.54 2.39 13.16
CA PHE A 148 -1.91 1.07 13.69
C PHE A 148 -2.06 1.02 15.22
N GLY A 149 -1.78 2.10 15.93
CA GLY A 149 -1.85 2.13 17.38
C GLY A 149 -0.77 1.29 18.06
N ILE A 150 0.40 1.16 17.45
CA ILE A 150 1.55 0.49 18.07
C ILE A 150 2.25 1.47 19.01
N SER A 151 2.53 1.04 20.23
CA SER A 151 3.31 1.83 21.19
C SER A 151 4.52 1.02 21.67
N SER A 152 5.70 1.52 21.40
CA SER A 152 6.95 0.92 21.90
C SER A 152 7.06 0.98 23.42
N ALA A 153 6.38 1.92 24.07
CA ALA A 153 6.34 2.03 25.51
C ALA A 153 5.58 0.90 26.21
N LEU A 154 4.68 0.21 25.49
CA LEU A 154 3.87 -0.90 26.01
C LEU A 154 4.39 -2.28 25.61
N GLY A 155 5.56 -2.33 24.95
CA GLY A 155 6.15 -3.57 24.44
C GLY A 155 5.69 -3.92 23.02
N ASP A 156 6.39 -4.87 22.41
CA ASP A 156 6.21 -5.24 21.00
C ASP A 156 4.86 -5.89 20.68
N SER A 157 4.07 -6.28 21.68
CA SER A 157 2.78 -6.97 21.51
C SER A 157 1.56 -6.11 21.81
N ALA A 158 1.72 -4.89 22.32
CA ALA A 158 0.59 -4.05 22.72
C ALA A 158 0.08 -3.18 21.56
N PHE A 159 -1.24 -3.11 21.44
CA PHE A 159 -1.95 -2.17 20.58
C PHE A 159 -2.65 -1.12 21.44
N THR A 160 -2.59 0.14 21.03
CA THR A 160 -3.40 1.24 21.55
C THR A 160 -4.60 1.48 20.63
N LYS A 161 -5.21 2.65 20.67
CA LYS A 161 -6.26 3.01 19.71
C LYS A 161 -5.70 3.06 18.29
N SER A 162 -6.14 2.14 17.43
CA SER A 162 -5.85 2.15 16.00
C SER A 162 -6.74 3.17 15.27
N TYR A 163 -6.15 3.83 14.27
CA TYR A 163 -6.86 4.66 13.29
C TYR A 163 -6.93 3.97 11.92
N TYR A 164 -6.35 2.79 11.79
CA TYR A 164 -6.41 1.99 10.56
C TYR A 164 -7.84 1.55 10.28
N TRP A 165 -8.23 1.61 9.01
CA TRP A 165 -9.55 1.16 8.57
C TRP A 165 -9.39 0.15 7.45
N HIS A 166 -9.57 -1.14 7.79
CA HIS A 166 -9.42 -2.24 6.84
C HIS A 166 -10.55 -2.32 5.82
N GLY A 167 -11.73 -1.85 6.16
CA GLY A 167 -12.90 -1.86 5.28
C GLY A 167 -12.86 -0.86 4.12
N ASN A 168 -11.70 -0.26 3.81
CA ASN A 168 -11.52 0.64 2.67
C ASN A 168 -10.23 0.29 1.91
N GLU A 169 -10.35 -0.05 0.62
CA GLU A 169 -9.30 -0.63 -0.22
C GLU A 169 -8.02 0.21 -0.32
N PRO A 170 -8.05 1.55 -0.35
CA PRO A 170 -6.82 2.36 -0.34
C PRO A 170 -5.91 2.11 0.86
N CYS A 171 -6.40 1.42 1.89
CA CYS A 171 -5.62 1.05 3.07
C CYS A 171 -4.95 -0.33 2.98
N HIS A 172 -5.35 -1.19 2.03
CA HIS A 172 -4.99 -2.61 2.00
C HIS A 172 -3.49 -2.89 1.87
N GLN A 173 -2.73 -2.04 1.19
CA GLN A 173 -1.27 -2.18 1.07
C GLN A 173 -0.52 -1.71 2.32
N ILE A 174 -1.13 -0.87 3.18
CA ILE A 174 -0.43 -0.18 4.28
C ILE A 174 0.20 -1.17 5.29
N PRO A 175 -0.45 -2.27 5.70
CA PRO A 175 0.13 -3.26 6.61
C PRO A 175 1.48 -3.83 6.15
N TYR A 176 1.69 -3.87 4.83
CA TYR A 176 2.89 -4.41 4.20
C TYR A 176 4.02 -3.40 4.01
N MET A 177 3.75 -2.12 4.25
CA MET A 177 4.71 -1.05 3.96
C MET A 177 5.87 -0.96 4.97
N TYR A 178 5.77 -1.58 6.13
CA TYR A 178 6.90 -1.73 7.06
C TYR A 178 8.08 -2.51 6.46
N ALA A 179 7.81 -3.46 5.55
CA ALA A 179 8.82 -4.25 4.88
C ALA A 179 9.84 -3.39 4.11
N TYR A 180 9.38 -2.31 3.47
CA TYR A 180 10.25 -1.34 2.77
C TYR A 180 11.16 -0.54 3.72
N ALA A 181 10.75 -0.40 4.97
CA ALA A 181 11.56 0.21 6.01
C ALA A 181 12.47 -0.80 6.75
N GLY A 182 12.54 -2.07 6.30
CA GLY A 182 13.34 -3.11 6.94
C GLY A 182 12.80 -3.54 8.31
N GLU A 183 11.48 -3.45 8.50
CA GLU A 183 10.79 -3.91 9.70
C GLU A 183 9.69 -4.94 9.38
N PRO A 184 10.01 -6.03 8.62
CA PRO A 184 9.01 -7.00 8.18
C PRO A 184 8.28 -7.71 9.34
N TRP A 185 8.90 -7.79 10.52
CA TRP A 185 8.27 -8.34 11.70
C TRP A 185 7.03 -7.54 12.15
N LYS A 186 7.00 -6.21 11.91
CA LYS A 186 5.81 -5.39 12.15
C LYS A 186 4.72 -5.69 11.12
N THR A 187 5.08 -5.88 9.85
CA THR A 187 4.15 -6.38 8.84
C THR A 187 3.50 -7.68 9.29
N GLN A 188 4.30 -8.67 9.72
CA GLN A 188 3.78 -9.98 10.17
C GLN A 188 2.80 -9.82 11.33
N ARG A 189 3.11 -8.99 12.29
CA ARG A 189 2.25 -8.70 13.44
C ARG A 189 0.92 -8.06 13.04
N ILE A 190 0.97 -7.01 12.21
CA ILE A 190 -0.22 -6.28 11.80
C ILE A 190 -1.11 -7.14 10.90
N VAL A 191 -0.51 -7.84 9.92
CA VAL A 191 -1.26 -8.73 9.03
C VAL A 191 -1.95 -9.84 9.83
N ARG A 192 -1.25 -10.45 10.80
CA ARG A 192 -1.87 -11.45 11.69
C ARG A 192 -3.03 -10.86 12.47
N HIS A 193 -2.86 -9.69 13.06
CA HIS A 193 -3.92 -9.00 13.80
C HIS A 193 -5.16 -8.71 12.92
N ILE A 194 -4.96 -8.29 11.67
CA ILE A 194 -6.06 -8.04 10.73
C ILE A 194 -6.77 -9.34 10.37
N LEU A 195 -6.02 -10.41 10.04
CA LEU A 195 -6.60 -11.72 9.72
C LEU A 195 -7.47 -12.27 10.86
N ASP A 196 -7.06 -12.04 12.10
CA ASP A 196 -7.77 -12.55 13.28
C ASP A 196 -8.97 -11.71 13.70
N ASN A 197 -9.04 -10.41 13.33
CA ASN A 197 -10.02 -9.49 13.90
C ASN A 197 -10.94 -8.80 12.87
N GLU A 198 -10.51 -8.70 11.59
CA GLU A 198 -11.29 -8.00 10.56
C GLU A 198 -12.06 -8.95 9.65
N TYR A 199 -11.92 -10.27 9.85
CA TYR A 199 -12.58 -11.33 9.11
C TYR A 199 -13.18 -12.35 10.07
N LEU A 200 -14.50 -12.57 9.96
CA LEU A 200 -15.23 -13.51 10.81
C LEU A 200 -15.96 -14.53 9.95
N ASP A 201 -16.08 -15.77 10.42
CA ASP A 201 -16.83 -16.85 9.77
C ASP A 201 -18.35 -16.72 10.03
N VAL A 202 -18.92 -15.62 9.59
CA VAL A 202 -20.36 -15.31 9.68
C VAL A 202 -20.78 -14.48 8.46
N PRO A 203 -22.09 -14.41 8.10
CA PRO A 203 -22.57 -13.69 6.91
C PRO A 203 -22.18 -12.20 6.85
N GLY A 204 -22.03 -11.52 7.99
CA GLY A 204 -21.54 -10.12 8.08
C GLY A 204 -20.09 -10.01 8.50
N GLY A 205 -19.24 -10.98 8.19
CA GLY A 205 -17.91 -11.14 8.75
C GLY A 205 -16.80 -10.28 8.14
N LEU A 206 -17.12 -9.38 7.19
CA LEU A 206 -16.17 -8.42 6.64
C LEU A 206 -16.30 -7.06 7.34
N SER A 207 -15.19 -6.39 7.60
CA SER A 207 -15.17 -5.06 8.22
C SER A 207 -15.58 -3.92 7.28
N GLY A 208 -15.87 -4.21 6.03
CA GLY A 208 -16.36 -3.32 4.98
C GLY A 208 -17.10 -4.07 3.89
N ASN A 209 -17.41 -3.40 2.78
CA ASN A 209 -17.92 -4.08 1.59
C ASN A 209 -16.83 -4.95 0.96
N ASP A 210 -17.21 -6.07 0.33
CA ASP A 210 -16.25 -6.94 -0.36
C ASP A 210 -15.68 -6.28 -1.64
N ASP A 211 -16.40 -5.32 -2.21
CA ASP A 211 -16.02 -4.52 -3.36
C ASP A 211 -15.42 -5.34 -4.51
N ALA A 212 -16.30 -6.10 -5.15
CA ALA A 212 -15.96 -7.00 -6.28
C ALA A 212 -14.89 -8.07 -5.94
N GLY A 213 -14.79 -8.47 -4.67
CA GLY A 213 -13.87 -9.50 -4.21
C GLY A 213 -12.56 -8.98 -3.65
N GLN A 214 -12.38 -7.66 -3.49
CA GLN A 214 -11.12 -7.09 -3.03
C GLN A 214 -10.79 -7.48 -1.58
N MET A 215 -11.77 -7.43 -0.67
CA MET A 215 -11.59 -7.85 0.73
C MET A 215 -11.27 -9.35 0.82
N SER A 216 -12.02 -10.19 0.08
CA SER A 216 -11.77 -11.62 0.01
C SER A 216 -10.41 -11.96 -0.59
N ALA A 217 -9.99 -11.25 -1.63
CA ALA A 217 -8.67 -11.42 -2.24
C ALA A 217 -7.55 -11.02 -1.27
N TRP A 218 -7.72 -9.93 -0.51
CA TRP A 218 -6.75 -9.54 0.52
C TRP A 218 -6.56 -10.64 1.57
N TYR A 219 -7.68 -11.21 2.07
CA TYR A 219 -7.64 -12.34 3.00
C TYR A 219 -6.86 -13.52 2.42
N MET A 220 -7.21 -13.93 1.21
CA MET A 220 -6.59 -15.09 0.55
C MET A 220 -5.09 -14.90 0.36
N PHE A 221 -4.66 -13.77 -0.19
CA PHE A 221 -3.25 -13.47 -0.36
C PHE A 221 -2.51 -13.42 0.99
N SER A 222 -3.07 -12.73 1.97
CA SER A 222 -2.46 -12.56 3.29
C SER A 222 -2.34 -13.87 4.05
N ALA A 223 -3.37 -14.73 3.98
CA ALA A 223 -3.37 -16.07 4.56
C ALA A 223 -2.37 -17.01 3.88
N MET A 224 -2.14 -16.87 2.56
CA MET A 224 -1.07 -17.56 1.83
C MET A 224 0.33 -17.05 2.23
N GLY A 225 0.44 -15.86 2.81
CA GLY A 225 1.67 -15.30 3.37
C GLY A 225 2.34 -14.21 2.55
N PHE A 226 1.68 -13.62 1.55
CA PHE A 226 2.22 -12.51 0.75
C PHE A 226 1.12 -11.63 0.17
N TYR A 227 1.47 -10.42 -0.29
CA TYR A 227 0.51 -9.46 -0.86
C TYR A 227 1.16 -8.57 -1.94
N PRO A 228 0.45 -8.28 -3.06
CA PRO A 228 0.91 -7.35 -4.09
C PRO A 228 0.68 -5.89 -3.62
N VAL A 229 1.66 -5.28 -2.94
CA VAL A 229 1.59 -3.88 -2.52
C VAL A 229 1.39 -2.95 -3.72
N CYS A 230 2.04 -3.25 -4.83
CA CYS A 230 1.88 -2.55 -6.11
C CYS A 230 1.53 -3.58 -7.19
N PRO A 231 0.24 -3.78 -7.53
CA PRO A 231 -0.18 -4.78 -8.51
C PRO A 231 0.45 -4.64 -9.91
N ALA A 232 0.85 -3.42 -10.28
CA ALA A 232 1.57 -3.16 -11.54
C ALA A 232 3.09 -3.48 -11.46
N SER A 233 3.54 -4.13 -10.39
CA SER A 233 4.92 -4.61 -10.22
C SER A 233 5.01 -6.13 -10.28
N GLN A 234 6.24 -6.66 -10.29
CA GLN A 234 6.51 -8.09 -10.27
C GLN A 234 6.85 -8.61 -8.85
N TYR A 235 6.56 -7.84 -7.80
CA TYR A 235 6.98 -8.13 -6.44
C TYR A 235 5.78 -8.25 -5.51
N TYR A 236 5.84 -9.24 -4.63
CA TYR A 236 4.89 -9.48 -3.56
C TYR A 236 5.62 -9.40 -2.23
N VAL A 237 5.12 -8.60 -1.30
CA VAL A 237 5.70 -8.48 0.04
C VAL A 237 5.27 -9.65 0.91
N ILE A 238 6.21 -10.27 1.60
CA ILE A 238 5.93 -11.37 2.53
C ILE A 238 5.30 -10.81 3.81
N GLY A 239 4.17 -11.41 4.18
CA GLY A 239 3.46 -11.19 5.43
C GLY A 239 3.69 -12.34 6.43
N THR A 240 2.58 -12.91 6.92
CA THR A 240 2.60 -14.05 7.83
C THR A 240 1.68 -15.15 7.32
N PRO A 241 2.21 -16.26 6.79
CA PRO A 241 1.38 -17.37 6.32
C PRO A 241 0.63 -18.02 7.49
N THR A 242 -0.63 -18.43 7.24
CA THR A 242 -1.46 -19.11 8.23
C THR A 242 -1.59 -20.62 7.96
N PHE A 243 -1.30 -21.05 6.75
CA PHE A 243 -1.41 -22.44 6.33
C PHE A 243 -0.08 -23.19 6.48
N LYS A 244 -0.14 -24.48 6.82
CA LYS A 244 1.05 -25.36 6.82
C LYS A 244 1.62 -25.56 5.43
N LYS A 245 0.76 -25.54 4.41
CA LYS A 245 1.15 -25.70 3.01
C LYS A 245 0.17 -24.97 2.09
N VAL A 246 0.72 -24.25 1.11
CA VAL A 246 0.00 -23.64 0.00
C VAL A 246 0.64 -24.09 -1.29
N THR A 247 -0.15 -24.42 -2.30
CA THR A 247 0.33 -24.79 -3.64
C THR A 247 -0.33 -23.90 -4.68
N ILE A 248 0.47 -23.23 -5.51
CA ILE A 248 0.02 -22.35 -6.59
C ILE A 248 0.70 -22.84 -7.87
N GLY A 249 -0.03 -23.63 -8.69
CA GLY A 249 0.62 -24.37 -9.78
C GLY A 249 1.69 -25.32 -9.24
N ASN A 250 2.95 -25.07 -9.58
CA ASN A 250 4.09 -25.86 -9.09
C ASN A 250 4.88 -25.13 -7.97
N PHE A 251 4.54 -23.88 -7.67
CA PHE A 251 5.13 -23.14 -6.56
C PHE A 251 4.49 -23.57 -5.25
N VAL A 252 5.30 -23.89 -4.26
CA VAL A 252 4.85 -24.36 -2.94
C VAL A 252 5.38 -23.45 -1.84
N ILE A 253 4.51 -23.05 -0.93
CA ILE A 253 4.89 -22.41 0.34
C ILE A 253 4.65 -23.44 1.44
N GLU A 254 5.67 -23.73 2.24
CA GLU A 254 5.60 -24.60 3.41
C GLU A 254 5.96 -23.85 4.67
N THR A 255 5.26 -24.13 5.77
CA THR A 255 5.53 -23.52 7.06
C THR A 255 5.75 -24.59 8.12
N GLU A 256 6.83 -24.45 8.85
CA GLU A 256 7.16 -25.26 10.02
C GLU A 256 6.77 -24.51 11.29
N ASN A 257 6.14 -25.19 12.23
CA ASN A 257 5.71 -24.66 13.54
C ASN A 257 4.65 -23.54 13.48
N VAL A 258 3.96 -23.31 12.35
CA VAL A 258 2.91 -22.28 12.27
C VAL A 258 1.75 -22.58 13.22
N SER A 259 1.30 -21.58 13.95
CA SER A 259 0.16 -21.63 14.86
C SER A 259 -0.32 -20.22 15.20
N ASP A 260 -1.39 -20.09 15.99
CA ASP A 260 -1.87 -18.79 16.46
C ASP A 260 -0.83 -18.01 17.29
N LYS A 261 0.12 -18.69 17.90
CA LYS A 261 1.22 -18.09 18.67
C LYS A 261 2.50 -17.95 17.84
N ASN A 262 2.74 -18.84 16.88
CA ASN A 262 3.93 -18.88 16.06
C ASN A 262 3.63 -18.29 14.68
N PHE A 263 3.63 -16.98 14.57
CA PHE A 263 3.34 -16.27 13.33
C PHE A 263 4.48 -15.35 12.86
N TYR A 264 5.58 -15.29 13.60
CA TYR A 264 6.77 -14.56 13.17
C TYR A 264 7.74 -15.48 12.43
N ILE A 265 8.22 -15.06 11.27
CA ILE A 265 9.22 -15.77 10.49
C ILE A 265 10.56 -15.70 11.23
N GLN A 266 11.12 -16.85 11.56
CA GLN A 266 12.44 -16.99 12.16
C GLN A 266 13.54 -17.17 11.11
N SER A 267 13.25 -17.96 10.08
CA SER A 267 14.12 -18.16 8.92
C SER A 267 13.30 -18.61 7.71
N ALA A 268 13.88 -18.46 6.52
CA ALA A 268 13.30 -18.98 5.30
C ALA A 268 14.36 -19.64 4.41
N THR A 269 13.89 -20.58 3.57
CA THR A 269 14.69 -21.16 2.47
C THR A 269 13.87 -21.19 1.19
N TYR A 270 14.54 -20.99 0.05
CA TYR A 270 13.96 -21.22 -1.27
C TYR A 270 14.77 -22.33 -1.98
N ASN A 271 14.09 -23.42 -2.34
CA ASN A 271 14.74 -24.62 -2.89
C ASN A 271 15.92 -25.11 -2.04
N GLY A 272 15.76 -25.12 -0.71
CA GLY A 272 16.76 -25.56 0.25
C GLY A 272 17.91 -24.58 0.52
N LYS A 273 17.98 -23.43 -0.16
CA LYS A 273 18.99 -22.40 0.08
C LYS A 273 18.42 -21.30 0.99
N PRO A 274 19.23 -20.68 1.88
CA PRO A 274 18.78 -19.56 2.71
C PRO A 274 18.13 -18.45 1.87
N TYR A 275 16.99 -17.94 2.34
CA TYR A 275 16.24 -16.87 1.71
C TYR A 275 15.99 -15.75 2.72
N THR A 276 16.61 -14.60 2.49
CA THR A 276 16.56 -13.46 3.42
C THR A 276 15.64 -12.34 2.97
N HIS A 277 15.22 -12.33 1.69
CA HIS A 277 14.35 -11.28 1.19
C HIS A 277 12.96 -11.32 1.83
N ASN A 278 12.44 -10.15 2.18
CA ASN A 278 11.08 -10.00 2.71
C ASN A 278 10.02 -9.82 1.61
N TYR A 279 10.34 -10.24 0.39
CA TYR A 279 9.45 -10.25 -0.78
C TYR A 279 9.71 -11.48 -1.65
N ILE A 280 8.77 -11.82 -2.51
CA ILE A 280 8.91 -12.82 -3.58
C ILE A 280 8.61 -12.18 -4.93
N THR A 281 9.06 -12.81 -6.01
CA THR A 281 8.82 -12.32 -7.37
C THR A 281 7.69 -13.08 -8.06
N HIS A 282 7.09 -12.46 -9.07
CA HIS A 282 6.08 -13.12 -9.90
C HIS A 282 6.65 -14.36 -10.63
N GLU A 283 7.92 -14.31 -11.02
CA GLU A 283 8.61 -15.46 -11.63
C GLU A 283 8.72 -16.64 -10.66
N MET A 284 8.95 -16.41 -9.37
CA MET A 284 8.92 -17.47 -8.37
C MET A 284 7.54 -18.11 -8.27
N VAL A 285 6.48 -17.29 -8.26
CA VAL A 285 5.08 -17.78 -8.14
C VAL A 285 4.64 -18.55 -9.38
N LYS A 286 5.12 -18.18 -10.56
CA LYS A 286 4.81 -18.88 -11.83
C LYS A 286 5.71 -20.10 -12.09
N GLY A 287 6.86 -20.16 -11.44
CA GLY A 287 7.85 -21.19 -11.64
C GLY A 287 7.63 -22.42 -10.75
N ASP A 288 8.66 -23.26 -10.75
CA ASP A 288 8.75 -24.43 -9.87
C ASP A 288 9.62 -24.07 -8.67
N GLY A 289 9.12 -24.29 -7.47
CA GLY A 289 9.96 -24.02 -6.30
C GLY A 289 9.23 -24.20 -4.98
N VAL A 290 10.02 -24.39 -3.93
CA VAL A 290 9.54 -24.51 -2.55
C VAL A 290 10.13 -23.40 -1.71
N LEU A 291 9.26 -22.51 -1.23
CA LEU A 291 9.57 -21.48 -0.23
C LEU A 291 9.15 -22.03 1.14
N LYS A 292 10.11 -22.28 2.01
CA LYS A 292 9.84 -22.81 3.34
C LYS A 292 10.15 -21.78 4.40
N PHE A 293 9.20 -21.57 5.33
CA PHE A 293 9.36 -20.72 6.51
C PHE A 293 9.44 -21.56 7.79
N VAL A 294 10.29 -21.17 8.71
CA VAL A 294 10.26 -21.61 10.11
C VAL A 294 9.64 -20.50 10.93
N MET A 295 8.53 -20.81 11.61
CA MET A 295 7.75 -19.83 12.37
C MET A 295 8.05 -19.94 13.87
N GLY A 296 7.91 -18.82 14.59
CA GLY A 296 8.09 -18.75 16.04
C GLY A 296 7.24 -17.67 16.71
N PRO A 297 7.21 -17.66 18.04
CA PRO A 297 6.33 -16.79 18.81
C PRO A 297 6.86 -15.36 19.01
N ASN A 298 8.15 -15.14 18.79
CA ASN A 298 8.80 -13.85 19.04
C ASN A 298 9.24 -13.19 17.72
N PRO A 299 9.16 -11.83 17.64
CA PRO A 299 9.62 -11.10 16.46
C PRO A 299 11.10 -11.34 16.19
N ASN A 300 11.42 -11.76 14.96
CA ASN A 300 12.80 -11.77 14.47
C ASN A 300 13.07 -10.44 13.74
N LYS A 301 13.77 -9.53 14.42
CA LYS A 301 14.06 -8.19 13.90
C LYS A 301 15.22 -8.18 12.89
N ASN A 302 15.87 -9.31 12.68
CA ASN A 302 17.02 -9.45 11.77
C ASN A 302 16.64 -10.04 10.41
N TRP A 303 15.64 -10.95 10.35
CA TRP A 303 15.22 -11.53 9.10
C TRP A 303 14.56 -10.51 8.19
N GLY A 304 15.03 -10.38 6.95
CA GLY A 304 14.46 -9.50 5.94
C GLY A 304 14.64 -8.00 6.23
N SER A 305 15.53 -7.61 7.16
CA SER A 305 15.69 -6.22 7.60
C SER A 305 16.80 -5.46 6.85
N ALA A 306 17.73 -6.16 6.21
CA ALA A 306 18.81 -5.53 5.45
C ALA A 306 18.25 -4.82 4.19
N SER A 307 18.89 -3.74 3.77
CA SER A 307 18.42 -2.94 2.63
C SER A 307 18.26 -3.77 1.33
N ASN A 308 19.14 -4.76 1.12
CA ASN A 308 19.09 -5.64 -0.04
C ASN A 308 17.99 -6.72 0.08
N ASP A 309 17.44 -6.92 1.27
CA ASP A 309 16.37 -7.88 1.52
C ASP A 309 14.97 -7.24 1.42
N CYS A 310 14.91 -5.91 1.34
CA CYS A 310 13.66 -5.16 1.15
C CYS A 310 13.21 -5.16 -0.32
N PRO A 311 11.90 -4.94 -0.60
CA PRO A 311 11.41 -4.87 -1.97
C PRO A 311 12.15 -3.81 -2.78
N PRO A 312 12.38 -4.04 -4.08
CA PRO A 312 13.10 -3.08 -4.93
C PRO A 312 12.41 -1.72 -5.07
N ASP A 313 13.21 -0.70 -5.35
CA ASP A 313 12.72 0.64 -5.70
C ASP A 313 12.17 0.64 -7.14
N LEU A 314 10.86 0.80 -7.28
CA LEU A 314 10.16 0.73 -8.56
C LEU A 314 10.29 2.00 -9.42
N MET A 315 10.81 3.09 -8.85
CA MET A 315 10.98 4.37 -9.53
C MET A 315 12.40 4.60 -10.09
N LYS A 316 13.28 3.60 -9.91
CA LYS A 316 14.65 3.61 -10.48
C LYS A 316 14.72 3.05 -11.89
#